data_1756ce5c829335884df7502032ddcc1d
#
_entry.id   1756ce5c829335884df7502032ddcc1d
#
_cell.length_a   1.000
_cell.length_b   1.000
_cell.length_c   1.000
_cell.angle_alpha   90.00
_cell.angle_beta   90.00
_cell.angle_gamma   90.00
#
_symmetry.space_group_name_H-M   'P 1'
#
loop_
_entity.id
_entity.type
_entity.pdbx_description
1 polymer ?
#
loop_
_entity_poly.entity_id
_entity_poly.type
_entity_poly.pdbx_seq_one_letter_code
_entity_poly.pdbx_strand_id
1 'polypeptide(L)'
;MKNEVLIDYLQSIFTTYQVKAEFSTNDDDKRVIVVQEQPGQKVVFFGDIDPMFNYFQVNVYGLTMKENYQTAKTIGDLIGKHVIFDYNNEKWQIIFKQYSNPQAIEYLDIRRIGYTATLQVIINQIA
;
A
#
# COMPACT_ATOMS: atom_id res chain seq x y z
N MET A 1 9.40 -10.19 -1.49
CA MET A 1 9.96 -9.47 -2.66
C MET A 1 8.94 -8.54 -3.30
N LYS A 2 7.74 -9.00 -3.62
CA LYS A 2 6.71 -8.13 -4.23
C LYS A 2 6.32 -6.96 -3.35
N ASN A 3 6.22 -7.19 -2.04
CA ASN A 3 5.95 -6.14 -1.07
C ASN A 3 7.00 -5.02 -1.14
N GLU A 4 8.28 -5.39 -1.22
CA GLU A 4 9.38 -4.44 -1.29
C GLU A 4 9.33 -3.59 -2.56
N VAL A 5 8.94 -4.20 -3.68
CA VAL A 5 8.80 -3.48 -4.96
C VAL A 5 7.71 -2.42 -4.85
N LEU A 6 6.56 -2.78 -4.29
CA LEU A 6 5.45 -1.83 -4.10
C LEU A 6 5.83 -0.71 -3.13
N ILE A 7 6.47 -1.05 -2.02
CA ILE A 7 6.92 -0.06 -1.03
C ILE A 7 7.88 0.94 -1.69
N ASP A 8 8.84 0.44 -2.45
CA ASP A 8 9.84 1.30 -3.08
C ASP A 8 9.20 2.23 -4.13
N TYR A 9 8.26 1.70 -4.89
CA TYR A 9 7.51 2.50 -5.86
C TYR A 9 6.69 3.60 -5.16
N LEU A 10 5.94 3.26 -4.12
CA LEU A 10 5.16 4.24 -3.37
C LEU A 10 6.06 5.27 -2.70
N GLN A 11 7.24 4.87 -2.20
CA GLN A 11 8.20 5.82 -1.65
C GLN A 11 8.66 6.84 -2.68
N SER A 12 8.80 6.43 -3.94
CA SER A 12 9.19 7.34 -5.02
C SER A 12 8.15 8.42 -5.30
N ILE A 13 6.88 8.14 -4.98
CA ILE A 13 5.78 9.09 -5.18
C ILE A 13 5.53 9.93 -3.93
N PHE A 14 5.47 9.28 -2.77
CA PHE A 14 5.13 9.92 -1.50
C PHE A 14 6.41 10.28 -0.74
N THR A 15 7.13 11.27 -1.25
CA THR A 15 8.47 11.61 -0.74
C THR A 15 8.47 12.22 0.65
N THR A 16 7.36 12.79 1.10
CA THR A 16 7.24 13.36 2.45
C THR A 16 6.85 12.32 3.50
N TYR A 17 6.48 11.12 3.07
CA TYR A 17 6.14 10.01 3.94
C TYR A 17 7.26 9.00 3.98
N GLN A 18 7.38 8.28 5.08
CA GLN A 18 8.18 7.08 5.15
C GLN A 18 7.28 5.88 4.82
N VAL A 19 7.56 5.19 3.73
CA VAL A 19 6.78 4.02 3.31
C VAL A 19 7.51 2.77 3.79
N LYS A 20 6.82 1.92 4.53
CA LYS A 20 7.44 0.76 5.16
C LYS A 20 6.43 -0.38 5.36
N ALA A 21 6.95 -1.56 5.68
CA ALA A 21 6.11 -2.76 5.88
C ALA A 21 5.50 -2.83 7.27
N GLU A 22 6.09 -2.19 8.26
CA GLU A 22 5.66 -2.26 9.65
C GLU A 22 5.70 -0.89 10.31
N PHE A 23 4.77 -0.66 11.23
CA PHE A 23 4.77 0.54 12.04
C PHE A 23 5.70 0.35 13.25
N SER A 24 6.48 1.37 13.56
CA SER A 24 7.37 1.39 14.71
C SER A 24 6.92 2.46 15.70
N THR A 25 7.03 2.20 16.99
CA THR A 25 6.71 3.17 18.04
C THR A 25 7.60 4.43 17.98
N ASN A 26 8.75 4.33 17.30
CA ASN A 26 9.64 5.48 17.08
C ASN A 26 9.13 6.43 15.99
N ASP A 27 8.02 6.09 15.33
CA ASP A 27 7.47 6.88 14.23
C ASP A 27 6.36 7.86 14.68
N ASP A 28 6.17 8.04 15.99
CA ASP A 28 5.04 8.78 16.55
C ASP A 28 4.82 10.17 15.96
N ASP A 29 5.90 10.89 15.63
CA ASP A 29 5.83 12.25 15.11
C ASP A 29 6.07 12.32 13.60
N LYS A 30 6.01 11.20 12.91
CA LYS A 30 6.37 11.14 11.50
C LYS A 30 5.19 10.80 10.62
N ARG A 31 5.30 11.18 9.35
CA ARG A 31 4.38 10.75 8.30
C ARG A 31 4.79 9.37 7.83
N VAL A 32 3.92 8.39 8.01
CA VAL A 32 4.22 6.99 7.71
C VAL A 32 3.09 6.38 6.90
N ILE A 33 3.46 5.65 5.85
CA ILE A 33 2.53 4.78 5.12
C ILE A 33 3.01 3.34 5.34
N VAL A 34 2.17 2.54 5.97
CA VAL A 34 2.45 1.12 6.22
C VAL A 34 1.74 0.29 5.16
N VAL A 35 2.50 -0.53 4.46
CA VAL A 35 2.00 -1.39 3.39
C VAL A 35 2.25 -2.84 3.79
N GLN A 36 1.17 -3.53 4.17
CA GLN A 36 1.25 -4.92 4.63
C GLN A 36 0.60 -5.84 3.62
N GLU A 37 1.35 -6.83 3.15
CA GLU A 37 0.78 -7.85 2.32
C GLU A 37 -0.20 -8.68 3.14
N GLN A 38 -1.43 -8.77 2.65
CA GLN A 38 -2.42 -9.62 3.29
C GLN A 38 -2.20 -11.06 2.85
N PRO A 39 -2.17 -12.02 3.80
CA PRO A 39 -2.14 -13.43 3.42
C PRO A 39 -3.34 -13.66 2.52
N GLY A 40 -3.06 -14.20 1.34
CA GLY A 40 -4.03 -14.29 0.27
C GLY A 40 -5.35 -14.85 0.77
N GLN A 41 -6.36 -14.01 0.77
CA GLN A 41 -7.71 -14.51 0.85
C GLN A 41 -7.92 -15.32 -0.43
N LYS A 42 -7.87 -16.63 -0.28
CA LYS A 42 -8.27 -17.51 -1.35
C LYS A 42 -9.77 -17.32 -1.54
N VAL A 43 -10.14 -16.35 -2.33
CA VAL A 43 -11.52 -16.29 -2.78
C VAL A 43 -11.62 -17.34 -3.88
N VAL A 44 -12.12 -18.49 -3.49
CA VAL A 44 -12.40 -19.55 -4.44
C VAL A 44 -13.71 -19.23 -5.10
N PHE A 45 -13.67 -18.60 -6.26
CA PHE A 45 -14.84 -18.49 -7.12
C PHE A 45 -14.83 -19.71 -8.06
N PHE A 46 -15.80 -20.60 -7.87
CA PHE A 46 -15.98 -21.76 -8.75
C PHE A 46 -14.73 -22.62 -8.93
N GLY A 47 -13.92 -22.73 -7.89
CA GLY A 47 -12.71 -23.52 -7.94
C GLY A 47 -11.49 -22.82 -8.54
N ASP A 48 -11.66 -21.61 -9.04
CA ASP A 48 -10.53 -20.83 -9.57
C ASP A 48 -9.92 -19.96 -8.49
N ILE A 49 -8.62 -20.15 -8.28
CA ILE A 49 -7.80 -19.24 -7.49
C ILE A 49 -7.16 -18.31 -8.49
N ASP A 50 -7.33 -17.00 -8.30
CA ASP A 50 -6.59 -16.04 -9.09
C ASP A 50 -5.26 -15.73 -8.40
N PRO A 51 -4.15 -16.43 -8.78
CA PRO A 51 -2.85 -16.23 -8.14
C PRO A 51 -2.16 -14.95 -8.60
N MET A 52 -2.74 -14.22 -9.54
CA MET A 52 -2.13 -13.04 -10.12
C MET A 52 -2.27 -11.81 -9.25
N PHE A 53 -3.31 -11.76 -8.41
CA PHE A 53 -3.58 -10.58 -7.59
C PHE A 53 -2.87 -10.66 -6.25
N ASN A 54 -2.27 -9.53 -5.88
CA ASN A 54 -1.73 -9.33 -4.54
C ASN A 54 -2.57 -8.29 -3.82
N TYR A 55 -2.87 -8.56 -2.56
CA TYR A 55 -3.68 -7.68 -1.72
C TYR A 55 -2.81 -7.09 -0.63
N PHE A 56 -2.90 -5.79 -0.45
CA PHE A 56 -2.14 -5.07 0.57
C PHE A 56 -3.08 -4.22 1.40
N GLN A 57 -2.88 -4.24 2.69
CA GLN A 57 -3.50 -3.25 3.57
C GLN A 57 -2.58 -2.04 3.63
N VAL A 58 -3.12 -0.87 3.32
CA VAL A 58 -2.39 0.39 3.31
C VAL A 58 -2.93 1.25 4.44
N ASN A 59 -2.06 1.60 5.39
CA ASN A 59 -2.41 2.46 6.51
C ASN A 59 -1.59 3.74 6.42
N VAL A 60 -2.28 4.88 6.47
CA VAL A 60 -1.66 6.19 6.35
C VAL A 60 -1.76 6.91 7.70
N TYR A 61 -0.62 7.26 8.25
CA TYR A 61 -0.51 8.04 9.49
C TYR A 61 0.27 9.31 9.20
N GLY A 62 -0.18 10.43 9.72
CA GLY A 62 0.47 11.71 9.51
C GLY A 62 0.17 12.66 10.66
N LEU A 63 0.38 13.96 10.40
CA LEU A 63 0.26 14.97 11.45
C LEU A 63 -1.18 15.42 11.70
N THR A 64 -2.03 15.38 10.67
CA THR A 64 -3.44 15.77 10.79
C THR A 64 -4.34 14.77 10.09
N MET A 65 -5.60 14.69 10.52
CA MET A 65 -6.57 13.81 9.87
C MET A 65 -6.86 14.22 8.44
N LYS A 66 -6.89 15.52 8.17
CA LYS A 66 -7.10 16.01 6.81
C LYS A 66 -6.00 15.57 5.87
N GLU A 67 -4.74 15.70 6.30
CA GLU A 67 -3.59 15.26 5.53
C GLU A 67 -3.64 13.76 5.27
N ASN A 68 -3.94 12.98 6.32
CA ASN A 68 -4.01 11.53 6.22
C ASN A 68 -5.07 11.09 5.21
N TYR A 69 -6.24 11.71 5.26
CA TYR A 69 -7.34 11.43 4.34
C TYR A 69 -6.95 11.76 2.90
N GLN A 70 -6.35 12.93 2.68
CA GLN A 70 -5.94 13.35 1.34
C GLN A 70 -4.88 12.42 0.76
N THR A 71 -3.91 12.02 1.56
CA THR A 71 -2.87 11.08 1.13
C THR A 71 -3.46 9.72 0.82
N ALA A 72 -4.35 9.21 1.67
CA ALA A 72 -5.01 7.94 1.42
C ALA A 72 -5.83 7.97 0.12
N LYS A 73 -6.53 9.07 -0.15
CA LYS A 73 -7.27 9.24 -1.40
C LYS A 73 -6.35 9.32 -2.61
N THR A 74 -5.21 9.98 -2.48
CA THR A 74 -4.24 10.13 -3.57
C THR A 74 -3.69 8.78 -4.02
N ILE A 75 -3.54 7.84 -3.09
CA ILE A 75 -3.16 6.47 -3.47
C ILE A 75 -4.19 5.88 -4.44
N GLY A 76 -5.47 6.18 -4.24
CA GLY A 76 -6.53 5.73 -5.14
C GLY A 76 -6.41 6.27 -6.56
N ASP A 77 -5.73 7.38 -6.77
CA ASP A 77 -5.52 7.93 -8.11
C ASP A 77 -4.58 7.07 -8.95
N LEU A 78 -3.88 6.13 -8.34
CA LEU A 78 -3.04 5.19 -9.06
C LEU A 78 -3.84 4.08 -9.75
N ILE A 79 -5.10 3.90 -9.39
CA ILE A 79 -5.93 2.83 -9.96
C ILE A 79 -6.08 3.03 -11.46
N GLY A 80 -5.88 1.94 -12.20
CA GLY A 80 -5.87 1.94 -13.65
C GLY A 80 -4.48 2.17 -14.26
N LYS A 81 -3.50 2.56 -13.46
CA LYS A 81 -2.13 2.76 -13.97
C LYS A 81 -1.40 1.44 -14.13
N HIS A 82 -0.60 1.39 -15.17
CA HIS A 82 0.31 0.31 -15.48
C HIS A 82 1.72 0.88 -15.47
N VAL A 83 2.52 0.47 -14.51
CA VAL A 83 3.83 1.04 -14.24
C VAL A 83 4.92 0.00 -14.48
N ILE A 84 6.00 0.43 -15.12
CA ILE A 84 7.24 -0.35 -15.20
C ILE A 84 8.22 0.31 -14.24
N PHE A 85 8.73 -0.46 -13.30
CA PHE A 85 9.56 0.04 -12.23
C PHE A 85 10.83 -0.80 -12.08
N ASP A 86 11.97 -0.13 -11.97
CA ASP A 86 13.25 -0.79 -11.76
C ASP A 86 13.52 -0.98 -10.27
N TYR A 87 13.77 -2.21 -9.86
CA TYR A 87 14.08 -2.57 -8.50
C TYR A 87 15.19 -3.62 -8.47
N ASN A 88 16.29 -3.35 -7.79
CA ASN A 88 17.44 -4.25 -7.68
C ASN A 88 17.94 -4.76 -9.04
N ASN A 89 18.07 -3.87 -10.03
CA ASN A 89 18.51 -4.17 -11.39
C ASN A 89 17.55 -5.11 -12.14
N GLU A 90 16.34 -5.25 -11.65
CA GLU A 90 15.28 -6.02 -12.29
C GLU A 90 14.15 -5.09 -12.71
N LYS A 91 13.43 -5.46 -13.74
CA LYS A 91 12.25 -4.71 -14.17
C LYS A 91 11.00 -5.40 -13.67
N TRP A 92 10.15 -4.61 -13.04
CA TRP A 92 8.90 -5.07 -12.48
C TRP A 92 7.73 -4.31 -13.09
N GLN A 93 6.64 -5.02 -13.27
CA GLN A 93 5.38 -4.46 -13.72
C GLN A 93 4.44 -4.37 -12.54
N ILE A 94 3.85 -3.19 -12.34
CA ILE A 94 2.86 -2.97 -11.29
C ILE A 94 1.59 -2.45 -11.95
N ILE A 95 0.49 -3.19 -11.79
CA ILE A 95 -0.81 -2.78 -12.32
C ILE A 95 -1.74 -2.57 -11.12
N PHE A 96 -2.23 -1.35 -10.96
CA PHE A 96 -3.12 -0.97 -9.86
C PHE A 96 -4.56 -1.26 -10.26
N LYS A 97 -5.21 -2.22 -9.62
CA LYS A 97 -6.52 -2.73 -10.01
C LYS A 97 -7.67 -2.14 -9.23
N GLN A 98 -7.61 -2.21 -7.91
CA GLN A 98 -8.68 -1.73 -7.04
C GLN A 98 -8.14 -1.15 -5.75
N TYR A 99 -8.87 -0.21 -5.21
CA TYR A 99 -8.57 0.41 -3.94
C TYR A 99 -9.87 0.67 -3.21
N SER A 100 -9.99 0.21 -1.98
CA SER A 100 -11.19 0.45 -1.19
C SER A 100 -11.25 1.91 -0.75
N ASN A 101 -12.45 2.38 -0.38
CA ASN A 101 -12.58 3.70 0.20
C ASN A 101 -11.81 3.76 1.52
N PRO A 102 -10.94 4.78 1.70
CA PRO A 102 -10.23 4.92 2.97
C PRO A 102 -11.18 5.10 4.14
N GLN A 103 -10.91 4.39 5.23
CA GLN A 103 -11.68 4.46 6.45
C GLN A 103 -10.78 4.88 7.60
N ALA A 104 -11.30 5.72 8.47
CA ALA A 104 -10.56 6.16 9.65
C ALA A 104 -10.31 4.98 10.58
N ILE A 105 -9.08 4.89 11.08
CA ILE A 105 -8.69 3.91 12.09
C ILE A 105 -7.95 4.60 13.23
N GLU A 106 -8.06 4.01 14.42
CA GLU A 106 -7.30 4.44 15.58
C GLU A 106 -6.34 3.32 15.98
N TYR A 107 -5.06 3.64 16.07
CA TYR A 107 -4.06 2.71 16.56
C TYR A 107 -3.92 2.92 18.06
N LEU A 108 -4.63 2.11 18.85
CA LEU A 108 -4.80 2.31 20.30
C LEU A 108 -3.49 2.26 21.08
N ASP A 109 -2.58 1.37 20.67
CA ASP A 109 -1.30 1.17 21.39
C ASP A 109 -0.40 2.40 21.33
N ILE A 110 -0.52 3.20 20.31
CA ILE A 110 0.32 4.39 20.10
C ILE A 110 -0.50 5.68 20.02
N ARG A 111 -1.81 5.59 20.22
CA ARG A 111 -2.75 6.72 20.17
C ARG A 111 -2.66 7.51 18.88
N ARG A 112 -2.48 6.84 17.75
CA ARG A 112 -2.48 7.48 16.45
C ARG A 112 -3.77 7.18 15.70
N ILE A 113 -4.23 8.20 15.00
CA ILE A 113 -5.39 8.07 14.12
C ILE A 113 -4.89 8.19 12.69
N GLY A 114 -5.37 7.32 11.84
CA GLY A 114 -5.00 7.32 10.43
C GLY A 114 -6.14 6.86 9.56
N TYR A 115 -5.80 6.50 8.34
CA TYR A 115 -6.75 5.91 7.40
C TYR A 115 -6.21 4.59 6.88
N THR A 116 -7.12 3.63 6.72
CA THR A 116 -6.80 2.32 6.15
C THR A 116 -7.59 2.09 4.89
N ALA A 117 -6.98 1.38 3.95
CA ALA A 117 -7.64 0.91 2.74
C ALA A 117 -6.98 -0.38 2.27
N THR A 118 -7.69 -1.13 1.43
CA THR A 118 -7.15 -2.33 0.80
C THR A 118 -6.83 -2.03 -0.65
N LEU A 119 -5.61 -2.34 -1.06
CA LEU A 119 -5.11 -2.15 -2.40
C LEU A 119 -4.92 -3.51 -3.08
N GLN A 120 -5.49 -3.65 -4.27
CA GLN A 120 -5.33 -4.83 -5.10
C GLN A 120 -4.45 -4.48 -6.30
N VAL A 121 -3.35 -5.19 -6.46
CA VAL A 121 -2.39 -4.96 -7.53
C VAL A 121 -1.94 -6.28 -8.15
N ILE A 122 -1.41 -6.17 -9.36
CA ILE A 122 -0.66 -7.25 -10.01
C ILE A 122 0.80 -6.80 -10.04
N ILE A 123 1.69 -7.61 -9.48
CA ILE A 123 3.12 -7.32 -9.46
C ILE A 123 3.86 -8.51 -10.05
N ASN A 124 4.55 -8.27 -11.17
CA ASN A 124 5.31 -9.32 -11.86
C ASN A 124 6.68 -8.81 -12.27
N GLN A 125 7.69 -9.66 -12.15
CA GLN A 125 8.99 -9.40 -12.73
C GLN A 125 8.94 -9.68 -14.23
N ILE A 126 9.41 -8.76 -15.05
CA ILE A 126 9.35 -8.86 -16.50
C ILE A 126 10.72 -8.91 -17.18
N ALA A 127 11.78 -8.57 -16.45
CA ALA A 127 13.14 -8.65 -17.00
C ALA A 127 14.19 -8.70 -15.89
#